data_075c74c8bd24ba4d9942429be34d029d
#
_entry.id   075c74c8bd24ba4d9942429be34d029d
#
_cell.length_a   1.000
_cell.length_b   1.000
_cell.length_c   1.000
_cell.angle_alpha   90.00
_cell.angle_beta   90.00
_cell.angle_gamma   90.00
#
_symmetry.space_group_name_H-M   'P 1'
#
loop_
_entity.id
_entity.type
_entity.pdbx_description
1 polymer ?
#
loop_
_entity_poly.entity_id
_entity_poly.type
_entity_poly.pdbx_seq_one_letter_code
_entity_poly.pdbx_strand_id
1 'polypeptide(L)'
;NELIIISEYCDKCHIEPSFIEMLQEGGLIDIRTEDGERCLLFSQLPDVERYSRMYYDLSINIEGIDAIHHLLERMEEMQQEIYSLHNKLRLLDGLD
;
A
#
# COMPACT_ATOMS: atom_id res chain seq x y z
N ASN A 1 -17.76 1.52 -1.36
CA ASN A 1 -16.50 0.81 -1.22
C ASN A 1 -16.63 -0.61 -1.70
N GLU A 2 -15.98 -0.88 -2.81
CA GLU A 2 -16.03 -2.22 -3.38
C GLU A 2 -15.08 -3.16 -2.67
N LEU A 3 -15.51 -4.40 -2.54
CA LEU A 3 -14.75 -5.45 -1.89
C LEU A 3 -14.48 -6.57 -2.91
N ILE A 4 -13.35 -7.24 -2.73
CA ILE A 4 -13.04 -8.43 -3.49
C ILE A 4 -12.75 -9.57 -2.52
N ILE A 5 -13.31 -10.74 -2.81
CA ILE A 5 -13.09 -11.93 -1.98
C ILE A 5 -11.64 -12.37 -2.14
N ILE A 6 -10.97 -12.59 -1.01
CA ILE A 6 -9.54 -12.91 -1.00
C ILE A 6 -9.22 -14.16 -1.82
N SER A 7 -10.03 -15.22 -1.69
CA SER A 7 -9.80 -16.45 -2.44
C SER A 7 -9.84 -16.22 -3.95
N GLU A 8 -10.78 -15.40 -4.41
CA GLU A 8 -10.89 -15.07 -5.83
C GLU A 8 -9.71 -14.25 -6.33
N TYR A 9 -9.31 -13.28 -5.54
CA TYR A 9 -8.15 -12.44 -5.88
C TYR A 9 -6.88 -13.29 -5.96
N CYS A 10 -6.67 -14.15 -4.99
CA CYS A 10 -5.49 -15.01 -4.94
C CYS A 10 -5.44 -15.99 -6.12
N ASP A 11 -6.59 -16.54 -6.52
CA ASP A 11 -6.68 -17.41 -7.68
C ASP A 11 -6.28 -16.68 -8.96
N LYS A 12 -6.81 -15.48 -9.15
CA LYS A 12 -6.56 -14.70 -10.36
C LYS A 12 -5.12 -14.23 -10.47
N CYS A 13 -4.55 -13.84 -9.35
CA CYS A 13 -3.20 -13.24 -9.33
C CYS A 13 -2.11 -14.24 -9.00
N HIS A 14 -2.45 -15.50 -8.79
CA HIS A 14 -1.51 -16.57 -8.44
C HIS A 14 -0.71 -16.23 -7.18
N ILE A 15 -1.42 -15.74 -6.17
CA ILE A 15 -0.85 -15.38 -4.88
C ILE A 15 -1.40 -16.35 -3.84
N GLU A 16 -0.56 -16.75 -2.89
CA GLU A 16 -1.02 -17.62 -1.82
C GLU A 16 -1.81 -16.84 -0.78
N PRO A 17 -2.95 -17.39 -0.30
CA PRO A 17 -3.70 -16.73 0.78
C PRO A 17 -2.86 -16.47 2.04
N SER A 18 -1.87 -17.32 2.30
CA SER A 18 -0.97 -17.14 3.45
C SER A 18 -0.19 -15.83 3.37
N PHE A 19 0.15 -15.38 2.15
CA PHE A 19 0.82 -14.10 1.97
C PHE A 19 -0.10 -12.95 2.41
N ILE A 20 -1.37 -13.00 2.02
CA ILE A 20 -2.35 -11.97 2.43
C ILE A 20 -2.48 -11.94 3.96
N GLU A 21 -2.49 -13.12 4.61
CA GLU A 21 -2.52 -13.21 6.06
C GLU A 21 -1.29 -12.54 6.69
N MET A 22 -0.11 -12.78 6.11
CA MET A 22 1.12 -12.16 6.62
C MET A 22 1.08 -10.64 6.50
N LEU A 23 0.52 -10.12 5.42
CA LEU A 23 0.36 -8.67 5.23
C LEU A 23 -0.57 -8.09 6.29
N GLN A 24 -1.66 -8.78 6.61
CA GLN A 24 -2.57 -8.33 7.65
C GLN A 24 -1.90 -8.35 9.01
N GLU A 25 -1.21 -9.44 9.33
CA GLU A 25 -0.51 -9.58 10.61
C GLU A 25 0.56 -8.49 10.79
N GLY A 26 1.20 -8.12 9.69
CA GLY A 26 2.19 -7.04 9.70
C GLY A 26 1.60 -5.64 9.72
N GLY A 27 0.28 -5.51 9.70
CA GLY A 27 -0.39 -4.21 9.72
C GLY A 27 -0.35 -3.46 8.40
N LEU A 28 -0.02 -4.14 7.30
CA LEU A 28 0.12 -3.50 5.99
C LEU A 28 -1.20 -3.37 5.23
N ILE A 29 -2.15 -4.24 5.54
CA ILE A 29 -3.49 -4.21 4.94
C ILE A 29 -4.54 -4.55 5.99
N ASP A 30 -5.79 -4.23 5.68
CA ASP A 30 -6.95 -4.61 6.47
C ASP A 30 -7.76 -5.65 5.72
N ILE A 31 -8.30 -6.62 6.45
CA ILE A 31 -9.18 -7.64 5.91
C ILE A 31 -10.55 -7.46 6.54
N ARG A 32 -11.59 -7.48 5.72
CA ARG A 32 -12.97 -7.38 6.18
C ARG A 32 -13.70 -8.69 5.94
N THR A 33 -14.62 -9.01 6.85
CA THR A 33 -15.48 -10.17 6.68
C THR A 33 -16.88 -9.68 6.32
N GLU A 34 -17.38 -10.11 5.16
CA GLU A 34 -18.71 -9.80 4.68
C GLU A 34 -19.39 -11.09 4.30
N ASP A 35 -20.58 -11.35 4.87
CA ASP A 35 -21.36 -12.55 4.59
C ASP A 35 -20.55 -13.85 4.77
N GLY A 36 -19.67 -13.87 5.77
CA GLY A 36 -18.83 -15.03 6.03
C GLY A 36 -17.60 -15.14 5.14
N GLU A 37 -17.44 -14.23 4.19
CA GLU A 37 -16.29 -14.23 3.28
C GLU A 37 -15.28 -13.18 3.68
N ARG A 38 -13.99 -13.52 3.58
CA ARG A 38 -12.90 -12.58 3.87
C ARG A 38 -12.56 -11.80 2.62
N CYS A 39 -12.54 -10.48 2.74
CA CYS A 39 -12.45 -9.58 1.59
C CYS A 39 -11.37 -8.50 1.79
N LEU A 40 -10.87 -8.02 0.66
CA LEU A 40 -10.02 -6.85 0.58
C LEU A 40 -10.81 -5.68 0.00
N LEU A 41 -10.50 -4.47 0.43
CA LEU A 41 -11.01 -3.28 -0.23
C LEU A 41 -10.30 -3.07 -1.57
N PHE A 42 -11.05 -2.71 -2.59
CA PHE A 42 -10.45 -2.38 -3.90
C PHE A 42 -9.36 -1.32 -3.79
N SER A 43 -9.55 -0.37 -2.88
CA SER A 43 -8.57 0.71 -2.67
C SER A 43 -7.21 0.20 -2.19
N GLN A 44 -7.16 -1.00 -1.62
CA GLN A 44 -5.90 -1.59 -1.15
C GLN A 44 -5.15 -2.37 -2.24
N LEU A 45 -5.82 -2.68 -3.35
CA LEU A 45 -5.22 -3.57 -4.36
C LEU A 45 -3.91 -3.05 -4.94
N PRO A 46 -3.74 -1.75 -5.23
CA PRO A 46 -2.43 -1.27 -5.69
C PRO A 46 -1.31 -1.53 -4.70
N ASP A 47 -1.59 -1.39 -3.41
CA ASP A 47 -0.60 -1.67 -2.36
C ASP A 47 -0.30 -3.16 -2.27
N VAL A 48 -1.33 -4.00 -2.30
CA VAL A 48 -1.15 -5.46 -2.26
C VAL A 48 -0.31 -5.91 -3.46
N GLU A 49 -0.56 -5.37 -4.63
CA GLU A 49 0.20 -5.68 -5.83
C GLU A 49 1.67 -5.30 -5.68
N ARG A 50 1.94 -4.12 -5.13
CA ARG A 50 3.30 -3.68 -4.87
C ARG A 50 4.00 -4.57 -3.85
N TYR A 51 3.31 -4.93 -2.77
CA TYR A 51 3.87 -5.83 -1.75
C TYR A 51 4.15 -7.22 -2.33
N SER A 52 3.30 -7.71 -3.21
CA SER A 52 3.51 -9.03 -3.82
C SER A 52 4.74 -9.04 -4.71
N ARG A 53 5.00 -7.95 -5.45
CA ARG A 53 6.22 -7.83 -6.23
C ARG A 53 7.45 -7.81 -5.34
N MET A 54 7.39 -7.10 -4.22
CA MET A 54 8.50 -7.08 -3.27
C MET A 54 8.78 -8.47 -2.70
N TYR A 55 7.74 -9.18 -2.35
CA TYR A 55 7.86 -10.49 -1.70
C TYR A 55 8.28 -11.59 -2.69
N TYR A 56 7.54 -11.71 -3.79
CA TYR A 56 7.76 -12.81 -4.73
C TYR A 56 8.91 -12.54 -5.69
N ASP A 57 9.04 -11.32 -6.18
CA ASP A 57 10.06 -11.01 -7.19
C ASP A 57 11.39 -10.59 -6.58
N LEU A 58 11.36 -9.91 -5.44
CA LEU A 58 12.57 -9.37 -4.82
C LEU A 58 12.99 -10.10 -3.55
N SER A 59 12.20 -11.08 -3.13
CA SER A 59 12.48 -11.88 -1.92
C SER A 59 12.63 -11.03 -0.65
N ILE A 60 11.88 -9.92 -0.58
CA ILE A 60 11.87 -9.07 0.61
C ILE A 60 10.86 -9.66 1.60
N ASN A 61 11.27 -9.85 2.84
CA ASN A 61 10.37 -10.38 3.86
C ASN A 61 9.38 -9.31 4.33
N ILE A 62 8.40 -9.71 5.13
CA ILE A 62 7.33 -8.81 5.57
C ILE A 62 7.90 -7.61 6.35
N GLU A 63 8.87 -7.85 7.20
CA GLU A 63 9.51 -6.77 7.97
C GLU A 63 10.19 -5.76 7.06
N GLY A 64 10.84 -6.25 5.99
CA GLY A 64 11.45 -5.37 5.00
C GLY A 64 10.43 -4.59 4.20
N ILE A 65 9.31 -5.24 3.83
CA ILE A 65 8.21 -4.57 3.14
C ILE A 65 7.63 -3.46 4.02
N ASP A 66 7.44 -3.75 5.30
CA ASP A 66 6.94 -2.75 6.26
C ASP A 66 7.87 -1.55 6.35
N ALA A 67 9.18 -1.80 6.45
CA ALA A 67 10.17 -0.73 6.50
C ALA A 67 10.15 0.12 5.23
N ILE A 68 10.07 -0.52 4.07
CA ILE A 68 10.01 0.17 2.77
C ILE A 68 8.73 1.00 2.67
N HIS A 69 7.60 0.43 3.10
CA HIS A 69 6.32 1.14 3.10
C HIS A 69 6.42 2.44 3.90
N HIS A 70 6.97 2.38 5.10
CA HIS A 70 7.14 3.56 5.94
C HIS A 70 8.08 4.58 5.33
N LEU A 71 9.17 4.12 4.71
CA LEU A 71 10.11 5.01 4.03
C LEU A 71 9.47 5.70 2.83
N LEU A 72 8.66 4.97 2.06
CA LEU A 72 7.96 5.56 0.92
C LEU A 72 6.94 6.60 1.36
N GLU A 73 6.22 6.33 2.44
CA GLU A 73 5.31 7.31 3.02
C GLU A 73 6.04 8.57 3.45
N ARG A 74 7.19 8.40 4.09
CA ARG A 74 8.02 9.52 4.52
C ARG A 74 8.50 10.34 3.35
N MET A 75 8.94 9.67 2.27
CA MET A 75 9.37 10.36 1.05
C MET A 75 8.23 11.16 0.44
N GLU A 76 7.03 10.60 0.41
CA GLU A 76 5.86 11.28 -0.13
C GLU A 76 5.53 12.54 0.69
N GLU A 77 5.55 12.43 2.02
CA GLU A 77 5.34 13.58 2.90
C GLU A 77 6.38 14.68 2.65
N MET A 78 7.63 14.29 2.49
CA MET A 78 8.72 15.23 2.23
C MET A 78 8.56 15.90 0.87
N GLN A 79 8.13 15.16 -0.15
CA GLN A 79 7.87 15.72 -1.46
C GLN A 79 6.73 16.73 -1.42
N GLN A 80 5.68 16.44 -0.68
CA GLN A 80 4.55 17.36 -0.51
C GLN A 80 4.98 18.62 0.21
N GLU A 81 5.83 18.48 1.21
CA GLU A 81 6.37 19.62 1.95
C GLU A 81 7.24 20.50 1.04
N ILE A 82 8.09 19.89 0.24
CA ILE A 82 8.92 20.61 -0.74
C ILE A 82 8.04 21.37 -1.73
N TYR A 83 6.99 20.71 -2.23
CA TYR A 83 6.06 21.32 -3.17
C TYR A 83 5.34 22.52 -2.53
N SER A 84 4.89 22.37 -1.31
CA SER A 84 4.22 23.44 -0.56
C SER A 84 5.15 24.63 -0.35
N LEU A 85 6.38 24.38 0.08
CA LEU A 85 7.37 25.43 0.29
C LEU A 85 7.74 26.14 -1.02
N HIS A 86 7.87 25.38 -2.09
CA HIS A 86 8.16 25.92 -3.41
C HIS A 86 7.04 26.87 -3.87
N ASN A 87 5.80 26.48 -3.65
CA ASN A 87 4.63 27.31 -3.99
C ASN A 87 4.61 28.59 -3.17
N LYS A 88 4.95 28.52 -1.88
CA LYS A 88 5.01 29.69 -1.02
C LYS A 88 6.08 30.68 -1.50
N LEU A 89 7.22 30.17 -1.93
CA LEU A 89 8.28 30.99 -2.48
C LEU A 89 7.85 31.69 -3.77
N ARG A 90 7.13 30.96 -4.64
CA ARG A 90 6.62 31.54 -5.87
C ARG A 90 5.63 32.68 -5.60
N LEU A 91 4.77 32.52 -4.59
CA LEU A 91 3.83 33.55 -4.20
C LEU A 91 4.54 34.79 -3.69
N LEU A 92 5.60 34.61 -2.90
CA LEU A 92 6.39 35.73 -2.39
C LEU A 92 7.08 36.47 -3.53
N ASP A 93 7.65 35.75 -4.48
CA ASP A 93 8.27 36.37 -5.67
C ASP A 93 7.27 37.15 -6.48
N GLY A 94 6.04 36.69 -6.55
CA GLY A 94 4.98 37.36 -7.29
C GLY A 94 4.42 38.63 -6.61
N LEU A 95 4.80 38.88 -5.37
CA LEU A 95 4.36 40.05 -4.62
C LEU A 95 5.23 41.28 -4.84
N ASP A 96 6.36 41.14 -5.50
CA ASP A 96 7.28 42.23 -5.80
C ASP A 96 6.81 43.09 -6.98
#